data_0c5cc803ea9d9da5b75bcaab787fa9f0
#
_entry.id   0c5cc803ea9d9da5b75bcaab787fa9f0
#
_cell.length_a   1.000
_cell.length_b   1.000
_cell.length_c   1.000
_cell.angle_alpha   90.00
_cell.angle_beta   90.00
_cell.angle_gamma   90.00
#
_symmetry.space_group_name_H-M   'P 1'
#
loop_
_entity.id
_entity.type
_entity.pdbx_description
1 polymer ?
#
loop_
_entity_poly.entity_id
_entity_poly.type
_entity_poly.pdbx_seq_one_letter_code
_entity_poly.pdbx_strand_id
1 'polypeptide(L)'
;SIYANHPRLTAKQWKNLQSYVRNGGGFVPVHCASWCFSNIPEFDQLVGGRFKSHQGADFTARVVKKEHPALSGVKEFKAWDETYFHHRHNEKGRTVLMVRDAMPGDPHTKPEPWTWVRTEGKGRVFYTASGHDQRVWNHTDFHQLMKSGILWAVGDKAKARYEKFLASRVPLKYEKRDNVPNYERRPEPLPYQLPLSPEESMKYTQAPVGFRLELFASEPEIINPIYFQWDERGRLWVVESVDYPNELKPGRKGNDRIKICEDTNGDGKADKFTVFADGFNIPTSMVFARGGVILAHAPEFLFLKDTDGDDKADQREVLFTGFGVGDTHAGPSNLRYGFDNWIYGTVGYSPFNGEVNGEKHNFGSGTFRFRPDGSDMEFLHQFNNNTWGIGFNEAGDVFGSTANNNPSFFGGIPNTVFGSQRRMSAKMIASSPKFHPIPPNIRQVDAFNAYTAGCGHAFATSSGFPKSWRDRRAFVCG
;
A
#
# COMPACT_ATOMS: atom_id res chain seq x y z
N SER A 1 -16.08 6.53 9.86
CA SER A 1 -15.77 6.86 11.26
C SER A 1 -14.88 8.10 11.34
N ILE A 2 -14.89 8.77 12.49
CA ILE A 2 -13.97 9.87 12.80
C ILE A 2 -13.26 9.52 14.11
N TYR A 3 -11.94 9.48 14.00
CA TYR A 3 -11.01 9.37 15.11
C TYR A 3 -9.89 10.39 14.90
N ALA A 4 -10.13 11.64 15.31
CA ALA A 4 -9.18 12.73 15.15
C ALA A 4 -9.53 13.91 16.07
N ASN A 5 -8.51 14.64 16.48
CA ASN A 5 -8.62 15.93 17.17
C ASN A 5 -8.54 17.08 16.16
N HIS A 6 -9.52 17.21 15.29
CA HIS A 6 -9.53 18.32 14.33
C HIS A 6 -10.33 19.50 14.87
N PRO A 7 -9.71 20.69 15.00
CA PRO A 7 -10.36 21.81 15.69
C PRO A 7 -11.49 22.48 14.89
N ARG A 8 -11.47 22.39 13.56
CA ARG A 8 -12.42 23.15 12.71
C ARG A 8 -12.92 22.36 11.52
N LEU A 9 -14.22 22.56 11.19
CA LEU A 9 -14.85 22.25 9.92
C LEU A 9 -15.23 23.54 9.20
N THR A 10 -15.16 23.53 7.87
CA THR A 10 -15.80 24.57 7.06
C THR A 10 -17.32 24.34 7.03
N ALA A 11 -18.08 25.41 6.80
CA ALA A 11 -19.54 25.30 6.67
C ALA A 11 -19.95 24.30 5.57
N LYS A 12 -19.20 24.20 4.46
CA LYS A 12 -19.45 23.24 3.38
C LYS A 12 -19.24 21.81 3.85
N GLN A 13 -18.13 21.53 4.55
CA GLN A 13 -17.86 20.19 5.10
C GLN A 13 -18.94 19.75 6.09
N TRP A 14 -19.34 20.66 6.99
CA TRP A 14 -20.42 20.41 7.93
C TRP A 14 -21.74 20.09 7.23
N LYS A 15 -22.15 20.94 6.27
CA LYS A 15 -23.37 20.71 5.48
C LYS A 15 -23.35 19.36 4.78
N ASN A 16 -22.21 18.96 4.21
CA ASN A 16 -22.05 17.69 3.53
C ASN A 16 -22.17 16.49 4.50
N LEU A 17 -21.51 16.55 5.68
CA LEU A 17 -21.62 15.52 6.70
C LEU A 17 -23.05 15.39 7.22
N GLN A 18 -23.68 16.51 7.56
CA GLN A 18 -25.06 16.54 8.08
C GLN A 18 -26.05 15.99 7.04
N SER A 19 -25.90 16.40 5.78
CA SER A 19 -26.73 15.93 4.68
C SER A 19 -26.53 14.43 4.42
N TYR A 20 -25.29 13.94 4.46
CA TYR A 20 -24.98 12.51 4.34
C TYR A 20 -25.70 11.69 5.41
N VAL A 21 -25.58 12.09 6.68
CA VAL A 21 -26.21 11.37 7.77
C VAL A 21 -27.74 11.45 7.65
N ARG A 22 -28.31 12.65 7.47
CA ARG A 22 -29.77 12.84 7.37
C ARG A 22 -30.42 12.06 6.22
N ASN A 23 -29.66 11.79 5.15
CA ASN A 23 -30.14 11.01 4.01
C ASN A 23 -29.96 9.49 4.19
N GLY A 24 -29.54 9.01 5.36
CA GLY A 24 -29.45 7.59 5.68
C GLY A 24 -28.01 7.06 5.81
N GLY A 25 -27.01 7.93 5.77
CA GLY A 25 -25.62 7.56 6.02
C GLY A 25 -25.35 7.16 7.45
N GLY A 26 -24.47 6.16 7.64
CA GLY A 26 -23.97 5.77 8.96
C GLY A 26 -22.82 6.66 9.41
N PHE A 27 -22.86 7.11 10.66
CA PHE A 27 -21.81 7.91 11.27
C PHE A 27 -21.30 7.25 12.56
N VAL A 28 -19.98 7.02 12.64
CA VAL A 28 -19.34 6.34 13.77
C VAL A 28 -18.23 7.23 14.33
N PRO A 29 -18.58 8.22 15.17
CA PRO A 29 -17.60 8.97 15.95
C PRO A 29 -17.04 8.10 17.08
N VAL A 30 -15.74 8.15 17.32
CA VAL A 30 -15.05 7.36 18.32
C VAL A 30 -14.23 8.28 19.21
N HIS A 31 -14.31 8.07 20.50
CA HIS A 31 -13.49 8.70 21.54
C HIS A 31 -13.37 10.22 21.35
N CYS A 32 -12.19 10.72 21.00
CA CYS A 32 -11.90 12.14 20.83
C CYS A 32 -12.75 12.84 19.75
N ALA A 33 -13.49 12.11 18.94
CA ALA A 33 -14.44 12.71 18.01
C ALA A 33 -15.50 13.57 18.70
N SER A 34 -15.84 13.29 19.97
CA SER A 34 -16.75 14.12 20.76
C SER A 34 -16.18 15.49 21.16
N TRP A 35 -14.86 15.69 21.02
CA TRP A 35 -14.17 16.97 21.23
C TRP A 35 -13.98 17.77 19.95
N CYS A 36 -14.08 17.13 18.78
CA CYS A 36 -13.80 17.77 17.50
C CYS A 36 -14.74 18.94 17.18
N PHE A 37 -14.27 19.79 16.27
CA PHE A 37 -15.07 20.80 15.58
C PHE A 37 -15.81 21.79 16.48
N SER A 38 -15.09 22.37 17.43
CA SER A 38 -15.63 23.35 18.39
C SER A 38 -16.30 24.58 17.74
N ASN A 39 -15.99 24.84 16.46
CA ASN A 39 -16.59 25.92 15.70
C ASN A 39 -17.98 25.57 15.12
N ILE A 40 -18.49 24.34 15.33
CA ILE A 40 -19.79 23.87 14.87
C ILE A 40 -20.54 23.27 16.07
N PRO A 41 -21.28 24.06 16.85
CA PRO A 41 -22.02 23.55 18.02
C PRO A 41 -23.04 22.44 17.69
N GLU A 42 -23.56 22.44 16.48
CA GLU A 42 -24.49 21.43 15.98
C GLU A 42 -23.82 20.04 15.81
N PHE A 43 -22.49 19.99 15.74
CA PHE A 43 -21.76 18.73 15.73
C PHE A 43 -21.92 17.96 17.04
N ASP A 44 -21.94 18.67 18.18
CA ASP A 44 -22.21 18.08 19.50
C ASP A 44 -23.59 17.41 19.52
N GLN A 45 -24.57 18.07 18.87
CA GLN A 45 -25.92 17.54 18.72
C GLN A 45 -25.98 16.29 17.85
N LEU A 46 -25.17 16.25 16.79
CA LEU A 46 -25.06 15.08 15.92
C LEU A 46 -24.41 13.90 16.64
N VAL A 47 -23.32 14.11 17.37
CA VAL A 47 -22.64 13.05 18.15
C VAL A 47 -23.52 12.59 19.32
N GLY A 48 -24.26 13.50 19.98
CA GLY A 48 -25.13 13.21 21.13
C GLY A 48 -24.55 13.62 22.49
N GLY A 49 -23.38 14.24 22.50
CA GLY A 49 -22.67 14.77 23.65
C GLY A 49 -21.33 15.33 23.29
N ARG A 50 -20.80 16.24 24.10
CA ARG A 50 -19.47 16.82 23.91
C ARG A 50 -18.54 16.42 25.04
N PHE A 51 -17.32 16.06 24.74
CA PHE A 51 -16.25 15.86 25.70
C PHE A 51 -16.08 17.11 26.60
N LYS A 52 -15.95 16.90 27.90
CA LYS A 52 -15.70 17.95 28.90
C LYS A 52 -14.32 17.80 29.55
N SER A 53 -14.04 16.62 30.08
CA SER A 53 -12.81 16.31 30.81
C SER A 53 -12.60 14.79 30.85
N HIS A 54 -11.44 14.36 31.27
CA HIS A 54 -11.14 12.95 31.52
C HIS A 54 -10.16 12.80 32.69
N GLN A 55 -10.07 11.58 33.16
CA GLN A 55 -8.97 11.03 33.95
C GLN A 55 -8.42 9.82 33.20
N GLY A 56 -7.34 9.20 33.66
CA GLY A 56 -6.85 7.93 33.15
C GLY A 56 -6.98 6.86 34.23
N ALA A 57 -7.77 5.82 33.97
CA ALA A 57 -7.97 4.75 34.94
C ALA A 57 -8.48 3.46 34.33
N ASP A 58 -8.36 2.37 35.09
CA ASP A 58 -9.10 1.14 34.82
C ASP A 58 -10.59 1.37 35.02
N PHE A 59 -11.39 0.94 34.07
CA PHE A 59 -12.85 1.03 34.15
C PHE A 59 -13.51 -0.21 33.54
N THR A 60 -14.77 -0.41 33.84
CA THR A 60 -15.61 -1.42 33.21
C THR A 60 -16.65 -0.74 32.33
N ALA A 61 -16.65 -1.08 31.05
CA ALA A 61 -17.73 -0.72 30.13
C ALA A 61 -18.90 -1.70 30.33
N ARG A 62 -19.92 -1.28 31.13
CA ARG A 62 -21.03 -2.12 31.53
C ARG A 62 -22.20 -1.98 30.55
N VAL A 63 -22.76 -3.08 30.12
CA VAL A 63 -23.87 -3.15 29.16
C VAL A 63 -25.21 -2.83 29.89
N VAL A 64 -25.99 -1.88 29.34
CA VAL A 64 -27.32 -1.49 29.89
C VAL A 64 -28.47 -1.74 28.92
N LYS A 65 -28.19 -2.06 27.63
CA LYS A 65 -29.20 -2.36 26.61
C LYS A 65 -28.77 -3.57 25.76
N LYS A 66 -28.66 -4.74 26.41
CA LYS A 66 -28.11 -5.98 25.83
C LYS A 66 -28.77 -6.39 24.50
N GLU A 67 -30.09 -6.20 24.38
CA GLU A 67 -30.84 -6.63 23.21
C GLU A 67 -30.70 -5.69 22.00
N HIS A 68 -29.97 -4.59 22.13
CA HIS A 68 -29.82 -3.65 21.01
C HIS A 68 -28.90 -4.25 19.91
N PRO A 69 -29.30 -4.20 18.62
CA PRO A 69 -28.53 -4.82 17.53
C PRO A 69 -27.08 -4.32 17.39
N ALA A 70 -26.80 -3.09 17.81
CA ALA A 70 -25.43 -2.54 17.84
C ALA A 70 -24.53 -3.19 18.90
N LEU A 71 -25.07 -4.04 19.78
CA LEU A 71 -24.32 -4.84 20.76
C LEU A 71 -24.33 -6.34 20.47
N SER A 72 -24.63 -6.74 19.25
CA SER A 72 -24.64 -8.17 18.88
C SER A 72 -23.30 -8.84 19.16
N GLY A 73 -23.28 -9.82 20.06
CA GLY A 73 -22.08 -10.54 20.50
C GLY A 73 -21.12 -9.74 21.39
N VAL A 74 -21.49 -8.52 21.80
CA VAL A 74 -20.68 -7.66 22.68
C VAL A 74 -20.87 -8.10 24.14
N LYS A 75 -19.75 -8.17 24.88
CA LYS A 75 -19.71 -8.39 26.32
C LYS A 75 -19.23 -7.13 27.03
N GLU A 76 -19.47 -7.06 28.32
CA GLU A 76 -18.81 -6.11 29.20
C GLU A 76 -17.30 -6.36 29.18
N PHE A 77 -16.53 -5.29 29.19
CA PHE A 77 -15.07 -5.43 29.22
C PHE A 77 -14.44 -4.42 30.18
N LYS A 78 -13.32 -4.84 30.76
CA LYS A 78 -12.48 -4.02 31.61
C LYS A 78 -11.23 -3.64 30.87
N ALA A 79 -10.89 -2.35 30.86
CA ALA A 79 -9.64 -1.85 30.24
C ALA A 79 -9.21 -0.56 30.94
N TRP A 80 -7.96 -0.19 30.77
CA TRP A 80 -7.48 1.15 31.08
C TRP A 80 -7.70 2.06 29.87
N ASP A 81 -8.27 3.25 30.10
CA ASP A 81 -8.46 4.28 29.06
C ASP A 81 -8.59 5.66 29.70
N GLU A 82 -8.70 6.70 28.88
CA GLU A 82 -9.17 8.01 29.32
C GLU A 82 -10.66 7.93 29.68
N THR A 83 -10.96 8.10 30.96
CA THR A 83 -12.34 7.99 31.48
C THR A 83 -13.11 9.30 31.26
N TYR A 84 -13.63 9.45 30.04
CA TYR A 84 -14.30 10.65 29.56
C TYR A 84 -15.52 11.01 30.37
N PHE A 85 -15.71 12.35 30.58
CA PHE A 85 -16.94 13.01 30.93
C PHE A 85 -17.47 13.81 29.76
N HIS A 86 -18.80 13.78 29.62
CA HIS A 86 -19.48 14.54 28.59
C HIS A 86 -20.38 15.60 29.18
N HIS A 87 -20.60 16.67 28.43
CA HIS A 87 -21.60 17.70 28.66
C HIS A 87 -22.35 17.98 27.34
N ARG A 88 -23.28 18.95 27.36
CA ARG A 88 -24.11 19.29 26.19
C ARG A 88 -24.78 18.06 25.57
N HIS A 89 -25.26 17.17 26.42
CA HIS A 89 -25.94 15.96 25.98
C HIS A 89 -27.17 16.29 25.12
N ASN A 90 -27.27 15.58 23.97
CA ASN A 90 -28.49 15.55 23.17
C ASN A 90 -29.17 14.19 23.37
N GLU A 91 -30.17 14.15 24.23
CA GLU A 91 -30.90 12.92 24.56
C GLU A 91 -31.99 12.58 23.55
N LYS A 92 -32.35 13.53 22.67
CA LYS A 92 -33.37 13.31 21.65
C LYS A 92 -32.93 12.23 20.68
N GLY A 93 -33.68 11.13 20.65
CA GLY A 93 -33.37 9.98 19.77
C GLY A 93 -32.10 9.23 20.15
N ARG A 94 -31.54 9.44 21.35
CA ARG A 94 -30.37 8.71 21.85
C ARG A 94 -30.79 7.53 22.72
N THR A 95 -30.12 6.40 22.51
CA THR A 95 -30.19 5.22 23.37
C THR A 95 -28.81 4.92 23.92
N VAL A 96 -28.64 4.98 25.25
CA VAL A 96 -27.38 4.57 25.89
C VAL A 96 -27.33 3.06 25.91
N LEU A 97 -26.23 2.50 25.40
CA LEU A 97 -25.99 1.06 25.28
C LEU A 97 -25.09 0.53 26.40
N MET A 98 -24.04 1.31 26.71
CA MET A 98 -23.11 0.99 27.79
C MET A 98 -22.85 2.22 28.63
N VAL A 99 -22.55 1.99 29.91
CA VAL A 99 -22.17 3.02 30.88
C VAL A 99 -20.84 2.68 31.54
N ARG A 100 -20.14 3.67 32.02
CA ARG A 100 -19.05 3.55 32.98
C ARG A 100 -19.59 3.94 34.36
N ASP A 101 -19.35 3.10 35.36
CA ASP A 101 -19.75 3.46 36.74
C ASP A 101 -18.92 4.66 37.22
N ALA A 102 -19.49 5.41 38.16
CA ALA A 102 -18.83 6.57 38.77
C ALA A 102 -17.54 6.13 39.50
N MET A 103 -16.51 6.97 39.39
CA MET A 103 -15.21 6.74 39.99
C MET A 103 -14.82 7.90 40.92
N PRO A 104 -13.88 7.70 41.87
CA PRO A 104 -13.34 8.78 42.67
C PRO A 104 -12.80 9.93 41.80
N GLY A 105 -13.22 11.15 42.11
CA GLY A 105 -12.86 12.35 41.34
C GLY A 105 -13.83 12.69 40.20
N ASP A 106 -14.83 11.86 39.93
CA ASP A 106 -15.88 12.16 38.99
C ASP A 106 -16.74 13.35 39.45
N PRO A 107 -17.24 14.20 38.54
CA PRO A 107 -18.08 15.36 38.90
C PRO A 107 -19.46 14.99 39.43
N HIS A 108 -19.87 13.74 39.35
CA HIS A 108 -21.12 13.21 39.87
C HIS A 108 -21.00 11.71 40.21
N THR A 109 -21.93 11.22 41.01
CA THR A 109 -21.98 9.82 41.48
C THR A 109 -22.83 8.92 40.58
N LYS A 110 -23.37 9.44 39.47
CA LYS A 110 -24.15 8.65 38.50
C LYS A 110 -23.23 7.99 37.47
N PRO A 111 -23.60 6.80 36.94
CA PRO A 111 -22.90 6.23 35.83
C PRO A 111 -22.84 7.18 34.62
N GLU A 112 -21.67 7.28 33.99
CA GLU A 112 -21.46 8.09 32.79
C GLU A 112 -21.91 7.32 31.53
N PRO A 113 -22.73 7.92 30.66
CA PRO A 113 -22.99 7.33 29.33
C PRO A 113 -21.71 7.11 28.57
N TRP A 114 -21.42 5.85 28.22
CA TRP A 114 -20.13 5.47 27.64
C TRP A 114 -20.20 5.13 26.16
N THR A 115 -21.22 4.37 25.79
CA THR A 115 -21.51 4.02 24.39
C THR A 115 -22.99 4.27 24.15
N TRP A 116 -23.30 4.93 23.05
CA TRP A 116 -24.71 5.19 22.70
C TRP A 116 -24.91 5.16 21.18
N VAL A 117 -26.16 5.02 20.81
CA VAL A 117 -26.65 5.20 19.45
C VAL A 117 -27.69 6.30 19.42
N ARG A 118 -27.85 6.89 18.23
CA ARG A 118 -28.94 7.82 17.95
C ARG A 118 -29.30 7.83 16.48
N THR A 119 -30.45 8.39 16.16
CA THR A 119 -30.87 8.64 14.77
C THR A 119 -30.80 10.13 14.45
N GLU A 120 -30.43 10.47 13.24
CA GLU A 120 -30.43 11.81 12.70
C GLU A 120 -31.03 11.77 11.29
N GLY A 121 -32.28 12.24 11.12
CA GLY A 121 -33.03 12.01 9.88
C GLY A 121 -33.23 10.50 9.62
N LYS A 122 -32.78 10.01 8.47
CA LYS A 122 -32.79 8.58 8.13
C LYS A 122 -31.50 7.87 8.53
N GLY A 123 -30.47 8.60 9.01
CA GLY A 123 -29.17 8.05 9.34
C GLY A 123 -29.03 7.57 10.76
N ARG A 124 -28.00 6.79 11.00
CA ARG A 124 -27.67 6.16 12.28
C ARG A 124 -26.31 6.64 12.78
N VAL A 125 -26.24 7.01 14.04
CA VAL A 125 -25.01 7.46 14.71
C VAL A 125 -24.69 6.48 15.84
N PHE A 126 -23.49 5.93 15.84
CA PHE A 126 -22.96 5.10 16.93
C PHE A 126 -21.73 5.78 17.51
N TYR A 127 -21.72 6.05 18.79
CA TYR A 127 -20.59 6.64 19.51
C TYR A 127 -20.12 5.73 20.63
N THR A 128 -18.79 5.67 20.84
CA THR A 128 -18.18 5.12 22.05
C THR A 128 -17.10 6.04 22.58
N ALA A 129 -17.03 6.21 23.89
CA ALA A 129 -15.99 6.97 24.57
C ALA A 129 -14.68 6.20 24.71
N SER A 130 -14.67 4.87 24.54
CA SER A 130 -13.45 4.07 24.50
C SER A 130 -12.64 4.35 23.23
N GLY A 131 -11.30 4.29 23.33
CA GLY A 131 -10.45 4.28 22.14
C GLY A 131 -9.22 5.18 22.17
N HIS A 132 -8.76 5.65 23.33
CA HIS A 132 -7.50 6.37 23.44
C HIS A 132 -6.30 5.44 23.43
N ASP A 133 -6.35 4.41 24.26
CA ASP A 133 -5.18 3.60 24.59
C ASP A 133 -5.11 2.29 23.78
N GLN A 134 -3.90 1.85 23.50
CA GLN A 134 -3.66 0.60 22.80
C GLN A 134 -4.22 -0.62 23.54
N ARG A 135 -4.29 -0.58 24.87
CA ARG A 135 -4.90 -1.64 25.70
C ARG A 135 -6.38 -1.85 25.36
N VAL A 136 -7.11 -0.76 25.08
CA VAL A 136 -8.49 -0.84 24.58
C VAL A 136 -8.51 -1.36 23.15
N TRP A 137 -7.65 -0.81 22.26
CA TRP A 137 -7.61 -1.23 20.86
C TRP A 137 -7.19 -2.70 20.68
N ASN A 138 -6.46 -3.28 21.64
CA ASN A 138 -6.08 -4.70 21.62
C ASN A 138 -7.16 -5.60 22.28
N HIS A 139 -8.23 -5.03 22.88
CA HIS A 139 -9.23 -5.81 23.57
C HIS A 139 -10.26 -6.42 22.60
N THR A 140 -10.42 -7.74 22.66
CA THR A 140 -11.31 -8.48 21.75
C THR A 140 -12.77 -8.04 21.81
N ASP A 141 -13.30 -7.73 23.01
CA ASP A 141 -14.68 -7.27 23.17
C ASP A 141 -14.86 -5.83 22.66
N PHE A 142 -13.82 -4.99 22.71
CA PHE A 142 -13.84 -3.69 22.05
C PHE A 142 -13.86 -3.84 20.52
N HIS A 143 -13.09 -4.77 19.93
CA HIS A 143 -13.20 -5.09 18.51
C HIS A 143 -14.62 -5.54 18.13
N GLN A 144 -15.24 -6.37 18.97
CA GLN A 144 -16.62 -6.81 18.75
C GLN A 144 -17.62 -5.64 18.86
N LEU A 145 -17.41 -4.73 19.81
CA LEU A 145 -18.21 -3.51 19.96
C LEU A 145 -18.12 -2.63 18.70
N MET A 146 -16.91 -2.36 18.24
CA MET A 146 -16.68 -1.58 17.01
C MET A 146 -17.31 -2.23 15.78
N LYS A 147 -17.12 -3.54 15.60
CA LYS A 147 -17.71 -4.30 14.50
C LYS A 147 -19.23 -4.21 14.50
N SER A 148 -19.86 -4.48 15.64
CA SER A 148 -21.32 -4.49 15.77
C SER A 148 -21.92 -3.09 15.61
N GLY A 149 -21.28 -2.08 16.20
CA GLY A 149 -21.65 -0.67 16.05
C GLY A 149 -21.59 -0.18 14.61
N ILE A 150 -20.51 -0.50 13.89
CA ILE A 150 -20.35 -0.17 12.46
C ILE A 150 -21.43 -0.87 11.62
N LEU A 151 -21.61 -2.18 11.80
CA LEU A 151 -22.60 -2.94 11.04
C LEU A 151 -24.03 -2.44 11.27
N TRP A 152 -24.34 -2.00 12.49
CA TRP A 152 -25.61 -1.36 12.77
C TRP A 152 -25.71 0.01 12.09
N ALA A 153 -24.66 0.83 12.14
CA ALA A 153 -24.67 2.18 11.58
C ALA A 153 -24.82 2.20 10.05
N VAL A 154 -24.18 1.26 9.34
CA VAL A 154 -24.29 1.17 7.87
C VAL A 154 -25.65 0.72 7.37
N GLY A 155 -26.48 0.15 8.24
CA GLY A 155 -27.85 -0.27 7.96
C GLY A 155 -27.97 -1.69 7.37
N ASP A 156 -29.20 -2.21 7.42
CA ASP A 156 -29.46 -3.63 7.21
C ASP A 156 -29.15 -4.08 5.78
N LYS A 157 -29.41 -3.23 4.78
CA LYS A 157 -29.10 -3.52 3.38
C LYS A 157 -27.60 -3.69 3.13
N ALA A 158 -26.79 -2.76 3.67
CA ALA A 158 -25.33 -2.83 3.53
C ALA A 158 -24.74 -3.99 4.32
N LYS A 159 -25.29 -4.24 5.52
CA LYS A 159 -24.93 -5.39 6.37
C LYS A 159 -25.18 -6.72 5.62
N ALA A 160 -26.38 -6.92 5.12
CA ALA A 160 -26.73 -8.14 4.37
C ALA A 160 -25.84 -8.36 3.13
N ARG A 161 -25.52 -7.27 2.40
CA ARG A 161 -24.58 -7.34 1.27
C ARG A 161 -23.18 -7.77 1.72
N TYR A 162 -22.71 -7.22 2.85
CA TYR A 162 -21.40 -7.58 3.41
C TYR A 162 -21.37 -9.03 3.90
N GLU A 163 -22.40 -9.49 4.60
CA GLU A 163 -22.53 -10.89 5.06
C GLU A 163 -22.56 -11.86 3.88
N LYS A 164 -23.32 -11.55 2.83
CA LYS A 164 -23.31 -12.33 1.59
C LYS A 164 -21.92 -12.39 0.94
N PHE A 165 -21.21 -11.26 0.92
CA PHE A 165 -19.84 -11.21 0.41
C PHE A 165 -18.90 -12.10 1.26
N LEU A 166 -18.94 -11.99 2.59
CA LEU A 166 -18.13 -12.85 3.47
C LEU A 166 -18.40 -14.33 3.26
N ALA A 167 -19.69 -14.71 3.14
CA ALA A 167 -20.09 -16.09 2.89
C ALA A 167 -19.66 -16.63 1.51
N SER A 168 -19.36 -15.73 0.56
CA SER A 168 -18.86 -16.11 -0.77
C SER A 168 -17.36 -16.40 -0.80
N ARG A 169 -16.62 -16.11 0.30
CA ARG A 169 -15.17 -16.30 0.37
C ARG A 169 -14.85 -17.74 0.79
N VAL A 170 -13.93 -18.36 0.07
CA VAL A 170 -13.37 -19.66 0.48
C VAL A 170 -12.51 -19.46 1.72
N PRO A 171 -12.67 -20.24 2.80
CA PRO A 171 -11.83 -20.12 3.98
C PRO A 171 -10.34 -20.31 3.66
N LEU A 172 -9.48 -19.47 4.22
CA LEU A 172 -8.04 -19.64 4.12
C LEU A 172 -7.63 -20.93 4.83
N LYS A 173 -6.85 -21.76 4.15
CA LYS A 173 -6.30 -22.99 4.69
C LYS A 173 -4.81 -22.82 4.95
N TYR A 174 -4.35 -23.36 6.06
CA TYR A 174 -2.96 -23.27 6.50
C TYR A 174 -2.43 -24.65 6.82
N GLU A 175 -1.14 -24.85 6.56
CA GLU A 175 -0.41 -26.05 6.94
C GLU A 175 0.92 -25.70 7.59
N LYS A 176 1.45 -26.57 8.43
CA LYS A 176 2.82 -26.48 8.95
C LYS A 176 3.78 -27.03 7.91
N ARG A 177 4.85 -26.32 7.65
CA ARG A 177 5.95 -26.77 6.79
C ARG A 177 7.28 -26.52 7.49
N ASP A 178 8.09 -27.54 7.65
CA ASP A 178 9.37 -27.46 8.37
C ASP A 178 10.41 -26.59 7.66
N ASN A 179 10.26 -26.41 6.34
CA ASN A 179 11.16 -25.60 5.52
C ASN A 179 10.77 -24.12 5.40
N VAL A 180 9.75 -23.66 6.14
CA VAL A 180 9.41 -22.23 6.19
C VAL A 180 10.28 -21.54 7.23
N PRO A 181 11.19 -20.64 6.85
CA PRO A 181 12.04 -19.95 7.78
C PRO A 181 11.28 -19.07 8.77
N ASN A 182 11.69 -19.07 10.02
CA ASN A 182 11.16 -18.18 11.06
C ASN A 182 12.02 -16.92 11.18
N TYR A 183 11.97 -16.05 10.20
CA TYR A 183 12.75 -14.81 10.16
C TYR A 183 12.45 -13.85 11.31
N GLU A 184 11.22 -13.83 11.79
CA GLU A 184 10.79 -12.95 12.88
C GLU A 184 11.13 -13.50 14.27
N ARG A 185 11.80 -14.65 14.35
CA ARG A 185 12.14 -15.33 15.62
C ARG A 185 10.93 -15.46 16.56
N ARG A 186 9.77 -15.73 16.02
CA ARG A 186 8.55 -15.99 16.79
C ARG A 186 8.69 -17.27 17.59
N PRO A 187 8.00 -17.38 18.74
CA PRO A 187 7.95 -18.65 19.48
C PRO A 187 7.46 -19.81 18.62
N GLU A 188 6.52 -19.52 17.71
CA GLU A 188 6.07 -20.47 16.70
C GLU A 188 6.17 -19.87 15.30
N PRO A 189 6.71 -20.61 14.30
CA PRO A 189 6.72 -20.17 12.90
C PRO A 189 5.31 -19.91 12.38
N LEU A 190 5.20 -18.98 11.42
CA LEU A 190 3.95 -18.77 10.73
C LEU A 190 3.56 -20.02 9.93
N PRO A 191 2.29 -20.44 9.98
CA PRO A 191 1.83 -21.53 9.13
C PRO A 191 1.83 -21.06 7.66
N TYR A 192 2.15 -21.98 6.76
CA TYR A 192 2.08 -21.74 5.32
C TYR A 192 0.62 -21.67 4.87
N GLN A 193 0.24 -20.55 4.25
CA GLN A 193 -1.08 -20.41 3.66
C GLN A 193 -1.11 -21.12 2.30
N LEU A 194 -2.06 -22.02 2.12
CA LEU A 194 -2.26 -22.64 0.81
C LEU A 194 -2.73 -21.60 -0.22
N PRO A 195 -2.27 -21.71 -1.48
CA PRO A 195 -2.67 -20.80 -2.53
C PRO A 195 -4.18 -20.85 -2.80
N LEU A 196 -4.73 -19.74 -3.20
CA LEU A 196 -6.09 -19.59 -3.68
C LEU A 196 -6.08 -19.48 -5.21
N SER A 197 -7.22 -19.76 -5.85
CA SER A 197 -7.38 -19.35 -7.25
C SER A 197 -7.33 -17.82 -7.37
N PRO A 198 -7.01 -17.27 -8.54
CA PRO A 198 -6.98 -15.83 -8.76
C PRO A 198 -8.28 -15.14 -8.34
N GLU A 199 -9.43 -15.69 -8.70
CA GLU A 199 -10.76 -15.14 -8.38
C GLU A 199 -11.04 -15.17 -6.86
N GLU A 200 -10.63 -16.23 -6.17
CA GLU A 200 -10.77 -16.31 -4.71
C GLU A 200 -9.79 -15.36 -4.01
N SER A 201 -8.57 -15.21 -4.52
CA SER A 201 -7.57 -14.27 -3.99
C SER A 201 -8.06 -12.82 -4.07
N MET A 202 -8.71 -12.43 -5.17
CA MET A 202 -9.31 -11.11 -5.33
C MET A 202 -10.33 -10.76 -4.25
N LYS A 203 -11.06 -11.73 -3.70
CA LYS A 203 -12.02 -11.51 -2.60
C LYS A 203 -11.35 -11.15 -1.27
N TYR A 204 -10.05 -11.37 -1.16
CA TYR A 204 -9.24 -11.01 0.01
C TYR A 204 -8.44 -9.72 -0.19
N THR A 205 -8.36 -9.23 -1.43
CA THR A 205 -7.65 -7.98 -1.75
C THR A 205 -8.60 -6.79 -1.62
N GLN A 206 -8.12 -5.71 -1.03
CA GLN A 206 -8.92 -4.51 -0.80
C GLN A 206 -8.38 -3.34 -1.64
N ALA A 207 -9.25 -2.77 -2.46
CA ALA A 207 -8.96 -1.52 -3.16
C ALA A 207 -9.39 -0.30 -2.32
N PRO A 208 -8.71 0.85 -2.45
CA PRO A 208 -9.16 2.12 -1.88
C PRO A 208 -10.53 2.53 -2.40
N VAL A 209 -11.24 3.38 -1.64
CA VAL A 209 -12.53 3.92 -2.07
C VAL A 209 -12.40 4.68 -3.40
N GLY A 210 -13.24 4.35 -4.36
CA GLY A 210 -13.21 4.91 -5.72
C GLY A 210 -12.42 4.08 -6.73
N PHE A 211 -11.80 2.98 -6.30
CA PHE A 211 -11.12 2.00 -7.14
C PHE A 211 -11.80 0.65 -7.07
N ARG A 212 -11.61 -0.15 -8.09
CA ARG A 212 -11.98 -1.56 -8.13
C ARG A 212 -10.79 -2.37 -8.63
N LEU A 213 -10.73 -3.64 -8.24
CA LEU A 213 -9.77 -4.60 -8.75
C LEU A 213 -10.41 -5.36 -9.91
N GLU A 214 -9.63 -5.56 -10.95
CA GLU A 214 -9.98 -6.36 -12.12
C GLU A 214 -8.85 -7.35 -12.37
N LEU A 215 -9.19 -8.57 -12.72
CA LEU A 215 -8.23 -9.61 -13.07
C LEU A 215 -7.94 -9.50 -14.57
N PHE A 216 -6.75 -9.03 -14.92
CA PHE A 216 -6.31 -8.91 -16.31
C PHE A 216 -5.64 -10.21 -16.80
N ALA A 217 -4.73 -10.75 -15.99
CA ALA A 217 -4.02 -11.99 -16.29
C ALA A 217 -3.55 -12.67 -15.00
N SER A 218 -3.34 -13.97 -15.02
CA SER A 218 -2.93 -14.78 -13.88
C SER A 218 -2.21 -16.04 -14.30
N GLU A 219 -1.78 -16.83 -13.34
CA GLU A 219 -1.30 -18.20 -13.58
C GLU A 219 -2.42 -19.08 -14.18
N PRO A 220 -2.07 -19.99 -15.08
CA PRO A 220 -0.71 -20.39 -15.51
C PRO A 220 -0.12 -19.52 -16.62
N GLU A 221 -0.86 -18.56 -17.16
CA GLU A 221 -0.43 -17.79 -18.33
C GLU A 221 0.70 -16.81 -17.98
N ILE A 222 0.73 -16.26 -16.77
CA ILE A 222 1.82 -15.45 -16.23
C ILE A 222 2.36 -16.11 -14.97
N ILE A 223 3.67 -16.32 -14.92
CA ILE A 223 4.34 -16.99 -13.80
C ILE A 223 5.43 -16.07 -13.25
N ASN A 224 5.37 -15.81 -11.93
CA ASN A 224 6.38 -15.08 -11.20
C ASN A 224 6.82 -13.75 -11.87
N PRO A 225 5.88 -12.80 -12.13
CA PRO A 225 6.19 -11.55 -12.81
C PRO A 225 7.07 -10.67 -11.93
N ILE A 226 8.22 -10.21 -12.47
CA ILE A 226 9.14 -9.30 -11.76
C ILE A 226 8.97 -7.85 -12.22
N TYR A 227 8.57 -7.64 -13.46
CA TYR A 227 8.37 -6.33 -14.05
C TYR A 227 7.31 -6.37 -15.14
N PHE A 228 6.61 -5.27 -15.35
CA PHE A 228 5.69 -5.13 -16.49
C PHE A 228 5.61 -3.69 -17.00
N GLN A 229 5.23 -3.55 -18.26
CA GLN A 229 5.00 -2.27 -18.91
C GLN A 229 3.97 -2.41 -20.03
N TRP A 230 3.17 -1.37 -20.24
CA TRP A 230 2.24 -1.30 -21.38
C TRP A 230 2.95 -0.70 -22.60
N ASP A 231 2.69 -1.27 -23.79
CA ASP A 231 3.11 -0.67 -25.04
C ASP A 231 2.09 0.35 -25.55
N GLU A 232 2.42 1.00 -26.67
CA GLU A 232 1.55 2.01 -27.31
C GLU A 232 0.28 1.43 -27.92
N ARG A 233 0.18 0.10 -28.07
CA ARG A 233 -1.02 -0.60 -28.53
C ARG A 233 -1.91 -1.03 -27.38
N GLY A 234 -1.52 -0.75 -26.13
CA GLY A 234 -2.24 -1.17 -24.93
C GLY A 234 -2.04 -2.65 -24.56
N ARG A 235 -1.00 -3.30 -25.05
CA ARG A 235 -0.62 -4.68 -24.69
C ARG A 235 0.27 -4.65 -23.45
N LEU A 236 0.07 -5.58 -22.54
CA LEU A 236 0.90 -5.73 -21.36
C LEU A 236 2.11 -6.62 -21.67
N TRP A 237 3.30 -6.08 -21.50
CA TRP A 237 4.55 -6.83 -21.58
C TRP A 237 5.02 -7.18 -20.17
N VAL A 238 5.35 -8.45 -19.96
CA VAL A 238 5.70 -8.98 -18.64
C VAL A 238 7.05 -9.67 -18.71
N VAL A 239 7.94 -9.32 -17.79
CA VAL A 239 9.18 -10.07 -17.53
C VAL A 239 8.88 -11.10 -16.47
N GLU A 240 8.95 -12.37 -16.81
CA GLU A 240 8.82 -13.50 -15.88
C GLU A 240 10.20 -13.93 -15.40
N SER A 241 10.34 -14.16 -14.09
CA SER A 241 11.60 -14.57 -13.46
C SER A 241 11.39 -15.80 -12.58
N VAL A 242 11.15 -16.95 -13.21
CA VAL A 242 10.88 -18.23 -12.53
C VAL A 242 12.13 -18.80 -11.85
N ASP A 243 13.32 -18.43 -12.31
CA ASP A 243 14.60 -18.86 -11.72
C ASP A 243 14.98 -18.07 -10.47
N TYR A 244 14.31 -16.92 -10.21
CA TYR A 244 14.54 -16.12 -9.01
C TYR A 244 14.04 -16.82 -7.75
N PRO A 245 14.74 -16.72 -6.60
CA PRO A 245 15.95 -15.92 -6.36
C PRO A 245 17.26 -16.72 -6.40
N ASN A 246 17.23 -18.03 -6.50
CA ASN A 246 18.30 -18.88 -6.00
C ASN A 246 19.17 -19.53 -7.06
N GLU A 247 18.79 -19.50 -8.34
CA GLU A 247 19.50 -20.24 -9.37
C GLU A 247 20.21 -19.35 -10.37
N LEU A 248 21.47 -18.99 -10.08
CA LEU A 248 22.36 -18.44 -11.11
C LEU A 248 22.85 -19.56 -12.01
N LYS A 249 22.26 -19.68 -13.20
CA LYS A 249 22.61 -20.76 -14.14
C LYS A 249 23.88 -20.45 -14.92
N PRO A 250 24.69 -21.46 -15.26
CA PRO A 250 25.89 -21.30 -16.10
C PRO A 250 25.55 -20.60 -17.41
N GLY A 251 26.36 -19.61 -17.78
CA GLY A 251 26.14 -18.83 -19.00
C GLY A 251 24.89 -17.99 -19.01
N ARG A 252 24.24 -17.84 -17.85
CA ARG A 252 23.00 -17.05 -17.68
C ARG A 252 21.85 -17.48 -18.61
N LYS A 253 21.84 -18.76 -18.97
CA LYS A 253 20.77 -19.38 -19.78
C LYS A 253 19.80 -20.10 -18.83
N GLY A 254 18.60 -19.58 -18.74
CA GLY A 254 17.58 -20.06 -17.80
C GLY A 254 16.21 -20.22 -18.43
N ASN A 255 15.19 -20.19 -17.57
CA ASN A 255 13.80 -20.41 -17.96
C ASN A 255 12.98 -19.12 -18.02
N ASP A 256 13.62 -17.99 -17.74
CA ASP A 256 12.95 -16.70 -17.66
C ASP A 256 12.71 -16.13 -19.06
N ARG A 257 11.68 -15.29 -19.19
CA ARG A 257 11.20 -14.86 -20.50
C ARG A 257 10.47 -13.51 -20.43
N ILE A 258 10.24 -12.93 -21.60
CA ILE A 258 9.36 -11.79 -21.80
C ILE A 258 8.11 -12.28 -22.52
N LYS A 259 6.94 -11.96 -21.99
CA LYS A 259 5.64 -12.25 -22.61
C LYS A 259 4.90 -10.99 -22.98
N ILE A 260 4.15 -11.06 -24.08
CA ILE A 260 3.14 -10.08 -24.48
C ILE A 260 1.78 -10.66 -24.17
N CYS A 261 0.95 -9.90 -23.43
CA CYS A 261 -0.41 -10.25 -23.04
C CYS A 261 -1.37 -9.27 -23.69
N GLU A 262 -2.28 -9.77 -24.51
CA GLU A 262 -3.23 -8.99 -25.27
C GLU A 262 -4.67 -9.29 -24.83
N ASP A 263 -5.48 -8.24 -24.69
CA ASP A 263 -6.93 -8.30 -24.63
C ASP A 263 -7.46 -8.03 -26.05
N THR A 264 -7.73 -9.10 -26.81
CA THR A 264 -8.11 -8.96 -28.22
C THR A 264 -9.60 -8.67 -28.42
N ASN A 265 -10.42 -8.93 -27.40
CA ASN A 265 -11.87 -8.79 -27.44
C ASN A 265 -12.39 -7.54 -26.70
N GLY A 266 -11.53 -6.85 -25.92
CA GLY A 266 -11.85 -5.61 -25.22
C GLY A 266 -12.65 -5.80 -23.93
N ASP A 267 -12.59 -6.99 -23.30
CA ASP A 267 -13.33 -7.29 -22.07
C ASP A 267 -12.56 -6.96 -20.79
N GLY A 268 -11.33 -6.48 -20.91
CA GLY A 268 -10.45 -6.14 -19.79
C GLY A 268 -9.61 -7.30 -19.28
N LYS A 269 -9.57 -8.42 -20.01
CA LYS A 269 -8.73 -9.59 -19.68
C LYS A 269 -7.87 -9.96 -20.88
N ALA A 270 -6.64 -10.36 -20.62
CA ALA A 270 -5.80 -10.92 -21.66
C ALA A 270 -6.29 -12.29 -22.10
N ASP A 271 -6.43 -12.49 -23.40
CA ASP A 271 -6.87 -13.73 -24.04
C ASP A 271 -5.85 -14.28 -25.05
N LYS A 272 -4.79 -13.52 -25.36
CA LYS A 272 -3.68 -13.95 -26.18
C LYS A 272 -2.35 -13.69 -25.49
N PHE A 273 -1.48 -14.70 -25.48
CA PHE A 273 -0.17 -14.67 -24.81
C PHE A 273 0.91 -15.11 -25.78
N THR A 274 1.87 -14.23 -26.04
CA THR A 274 3.00 -14.51 -26.95
C THR A 274 4.32 -14.43 -26.17
N VAL A 275 5.18 -15.43 -26.31
CA VAL A 275 6.55 -15.35 -25.79
C VAL A 275 7.37 -14.54 -26.79
N PHE A 276 7.76 -13.33 -26.40
CA PHE A 276 8.55 -12.41 -27.20
C PHE A 276 10.02 -12.82 -27.24
N ALA A 277 10.57 -13.19 -26.09
CA ALA A 277 11.94 -13.70 -25.98
C ALA A 277 12.09 -14.54 -24.71
N ASP A 278 12.97 -15.52 -24.73
CA ASP A 278 13.23 -16.45 -23.63
C ASP A 278 14.70 -16.78 -23.45
N GLY A 279 14.98 -17.79 -22.62
CA GLY A 279 16.34 -18.24 -22.34
C GLY A 279 17.11 -17.31 -21.42
N PHE A 280 16.45 -16.44 -20.65
CA PHE A 280 17.09 -15.56 -19.67
C PHE A 280 17.21 -16.24 -18.31
N ASN A 281 18.02 -15.64 -17.44
CA ASN A 281 18.17 -16.06 -16.07
C ASN A 281 18.21 -14.84 -15.14
N ILE A 282 17.18 -14.64 -14.38
CA ILE A 282 16.95 -13.53 -13.45
C ILE A 282 17.08 -12.16 -14.13
N PRO A 283 16.29 -11.88 -15.17
CA PRO A 283 16.08 -10.53 -15.67
C PRO A 283 15.28 -9.74 -14.63
N THR A 284 15.48 -8.42 -14.55
CA THR A 284 14.91 -7.63 -13.45
C THR A 284 14.03 -6.48 -13.91
N SER A 285 14.18 -6.01 -15.13
CA SER A 285 13.42 -4.89 -15.69
C SER A 285 13.59 -4.79 -17.19
N MET A 286 12.66 -4.09 -17.85
CA MET A 286 12.76 -3.76 -19.27
C MET A 286 12.27 -2.34 -19.54
N VAL A 287 12.60 -1.80 -20.72
CA VAL A 287 12.08 -0.54 -21.22
C VAL A 287 12.00 -0.57 -22.76
N PHE A 288 10.95 0.01 -23.33
CA PHE A 288 10.83 0.17 -24.77
C PHE A 288 11.78 1.25 -25.27
N ALA A 289 12.57 0.93 -26.28
CA ALA A 289 13.50 1.86 -26.92
C ALA A 289 13.86 1.38 -28.35
N ARG A 290 14.15 2.29 -29.24
CA ARG A 290 14.67 1.99 -30.61
C ARG A 290 13.78 1.04 -31.42
N GLY A 291 12.47 1.00 -31.14
CA GLY A 291 11.53 0.06 -31.76
C GLY A 291 11.70 -1.40 -31.31
N GLY A 292 12.26 -1.61 -30.13
CA GLY A 292 12.44 -2.88 -29.46
C GLY A 292 12.42 -2.71 -27.94
N VAL A 293 13.07 -3.61 -27.23
CA VAL A 293 13.12 -3.67 -25.75
C VAL A 293 14.57 -3.71 -25.27
N ILE A 294 14.91 -2.90 -24.30
CA ILE A 294 16.15 -3.05 -23.53
C ILE A 294 15.82 -3.79 -22.24
N LEU A 295 16.50 -4.93 -22.01
CA LEU A 295 16.33 -5.81 -20.87
C LEU A 295 17.52 -5.69 -19.91
N ALA A 296 17.26 -5.42 -18.64
CA ALA A 296 18.25 -5.56 -17.57
C ALA A 296 18.41 -7.04 -17.24
N HIS A 297 19.51 -7.62 -17.64
CA HIS A 297 19.86 -9.04 -17.47
C HIS A 297 21.32 -9.15 -17.00
N ALA A 298 21.56 -8.76 -15.73
CA ALA A 298 22.92 -8.73 -15.18
C ALA A 298 23.72 -10.02 -15.48
N PRO A 299 25.00 -9.92 -15.86
CA PRO A 299 25.83 -8.70 -15.87
C PRO A 299 25.61 -7.77 -17.07
N GLU A 300 24.80 -8.17 -18.04
CA GLU A 300 24.61 -7.51 -19.32
C GLU A 300 23.29 -6.74 -19.37
N PHE A 301 23.26 -5.69 -20.22
CA PHE A 301 22.03 -5.12 -20.74
C PHE A 301 21.88 -5.54 -22.19
N LEU A 302 20.68 -6.05 -22.53
CA LEU A 302 20.40 -6.61 -23.85
C LEU A 302 19.39 -5.74 -24.58
N PHE A 303 19.66 -5.46 -25.85
CA PHE A 303 18.66 -4.94 -26.76
C PHE A 303 18.06 -6.09 -27.57
N LEU A 304 16.74 -6.16 -27.60
CA LEU A 304 15.94 -7.20 -28.24
C LEU A 304 14.97 -6.53 -29.22
N LYS A 305 14.84 -7.04 -30.43
CA LYS A 305 13.92 -6.49 -31.41
C LYS A 305 13.30 -7.59 -32.26
N ASP A 306 12.05 -7.40 -32.57
CA ASP A 306 11.29 -8.08 -33.61
C ASP A 306 11.46 -7.26 -34.90
N THR A 307 12.06 -7.83 -35.96
CA THR A 307 12.33 -7.14 -37.24
C THR A 307 11.38 -7.57 -38.34
N ASP A 308 10.66 -8.67 -38.19
CA ASP A 308 9.73 -9.20 -39.20
C ASP A 308 8.25 -9.08 -38.81
N GLY A 309 7.93 -8.69 -37.54
CA GLY A 309 6.59 -8.36 -37.11
C GLY A 309 5.76 -9.53 -36.59
N ASP A 310 6.42 -10.63 -36.17
CA ASP A 310 5.75 -11.83 -35.65
C ASP A 310 5.56 -11.81 -34.11
N ASP A 311 5.88 -10.69 -33.47
CA ASP A 311 5.89 -10.50 -32.02
C ASP A 311 6.93 -11.38 -31.29
N LYS A 312 8.03 -11.78 -31.97
CA LYS A 312 9.18 -12.47 -31.38
C LYS A 312 10.47 -11.76 -31.70
N ALA A 313 11.38 -11.73 -30.72
CA ALA A 313 12.69 -11.12 -30.94
C ALA A 313 13.59 -11.99 -31.81
N ASP A 314 13.95 -11.52 -32.99
CA ASP A 314 14.92 -12.12 -33.90
C ASP A 314 16.29 -11.42 -33.89
N GLN A 315 16.37 -10.21 -33.31
CA GLN A 315 17.62 -9.49 -33.06
C GLN A 315 17.88 -9.45 -31.53
N ARG A 316 19.16 -9.78 -31.19
CA ARG A 316 19.69 -9.69 -29.83
C ARG A 316 21.07 -9.08 -29.82
N GLU A 317 21.28 -8.02 -29.08
CA GLU A 317 22.53 -7.27 -28.98
C GLU A 317 22.87 -7.01 -27.51
N VAL A 318 24.14 -7.15 -27.11
CA VAL A 318 24.64 -6.72 -25.81
C VAL A 318 25.03 -5.24 -25.91
N LEU A 319 24.34 -4.38 -25.16
CA LEU A 319 24.66 -2.95 -25.16
C LEU A 319 25.93 -2.65 -24.35
N PHE A 320 26.00 -3.22 -23.16
CA PHE A 320 27.16 -3.14 -22.26
C PHE A 320 27.06 -4.20 -21.17
N THR A 321 28.16 -4.42 -20.45
CA THR A 321 28.30 -5.39 -19.36
C THR A 321 29.05 -4.78 -18.20
N GLY A 322 28.81 -5.27 -16.96
CA GLY A 322 29.53 -4.83 -15.79
C GLY A 322 28.72 -4.81 -14.49
N PHE A 323 27.44 -5.13 -14.54
CA PHE A 323 26.63 -5.26 -13.31
C PHE A 323 26.99 -6.51 -12.52
N GLY A 324 27.09 -6.38 -11.20
CA GLY A 324 27.33 -7.49 -10.31
C GLY A 324 26.17 -8.50 -10.31
N VAL A 325 26.51 -9.77 -10.01
CA VAL A 325 25.57 -10.89 -9.93
C VAL A 325 25.60 -11.60 -8.56
N GLY A 326 26.35 -11.05 -7.60
CA GLY A 326 26.55 -11.67 -6.29
C GLY A 326 25.32 -11.67 -5.39
N ASP A 327 24.45 -10.68 -5.55
CA ASP A 327 23.18 -10.57 -4.84
C ASP A 327 22.04 -10.42 -5.84
N THR A 328 21.26 -11.47 -6.01
CA THR A 328 20.14 -11.51 -6.97
C THR A 328 18.99 -10.58 -6.61
N HIS A 329 18.94 -10.11 -5.34
CA HIS A 329 17.91 -9.16 -4.84
C HIS A 329 18.34 -7.70 -5.01
N ALA A 330 19.52 -7.42 -5.58
CA ALA A 330 20.11 -6.09 -5.54
C ALA A 330 20.78 -5.66 -6.86
N GLY A 331 20.38 -6.29 -7.96
CA GLY A 331 20.85 -5.96 -9.30
C GLY A 331 20.28 -4.66 -9.88
N PRO A 332 20.58 -4.35 -11.15
CA PRO A 332 19.97 -3.23 -11.87
C PRO A 332 18.47 -3.48 -12.05
N SER A 333 17.65 -2.42 -11.94
CA SER A 333 16.19 -2.57 -12.03
C SER A 333 15.48 -1.28 -12.40
N ASN A 334 14.15 -1.32 -12.52
CA ASN A 334 13.28 -0.16 -12.68
C ASN A 334 13.63 0.75 -13.87
N LEU A 335 13.94 0.17 -15.04
CA LEU A 335 14.25 0.94 -16.23
C LEU A 335 13.06 1.83 -16.64
N ARG A 336 13.33 3.12 -16.88
CA ARG A 336 12.35 4.10 -17.33
C ARG A 336 12.95 5.06 -18.34
N TYR A 337 12.19 5.37 -19.38
CA TYR A 337 12.55 6.41 -20.34
C TYR A 337 12.32 7.79 -19.71
N GLY A 338 13.35 8.61 -19.66
CA GLY A 338 13.31 9.98 -19.15
C GLY A 338 12.82 11.00 -20.18
N PHE A 339 12.46 12.19 -19.73
CA PHE A 339 12.03 13.30 -20.62
C PHE A 339 13.16 13.90 -21.44
N ASP A 340 14.40 13.53 -21.16
CA ASP A 340 15.64 14.00 -21.78
C ASP A 340 16.25 13.00 -22.78
N ASN A 341 15.48 11.99 -23.17
CA ASN A 341 15.89 10.90 -24.04
C ASN A 341 17.04 10.03 -23.47
N TRP A 342 17.15 9.94 -22.16
CA TRP A 342 17.95 8.96 -21.48
C TRP A 342 17.07 7.88 -20.87
N ILE A 343 17.62 6.68 -20.70
CA ILE A 343 17.01 5.62 -19.91
C ILE A 343 17.60 5.66 -18.52
N TYR A 344 16.74 5.76 -17.54
CA TYR A 344 17.08 5.76 -16.12
C TYR A 344 16.86 4.38 -15.52
N GLY A 345 17.70 4.03 -14.56
CA GLY A 345 17.59 2.79 -13.81
C GLY A 345 18.09 2.94 -12.38
N THR A 346 17.86 1.91 -11.59
CA THR A 346 18.37 1.80 -10.22
C THR A 346 19.29 0.60 -10.11
N VAL A 347 20.21 0.64 -9.16
CA VAL A 347 21.03 -0.50 -8.76
C VAL A 347 21.13 -0.56 -7.25
N GLY A 348 21.03 -1.76 -6.70
CA GLY A 348 21.17 -2.03 -5.28
C GLY A 348 22.62 -2.36 -4.88
N TYR A 349 22.79 -3.41 -4.08
CA TYR A 349 24.09 -3.82 -3.55
C TYR A 349 24.99 -4.53 -4.57
N SER A 350 24.45 -4.94 -5.73
CA SER A 350 25.23 -5.52 -6.83
C SER A 350 25.73 -4.40 -7.76
N PRO A 351 26.95 -3.85 -7.50
CA PRO A 351 27.43 -2.63 -8.14
C PRO A 351 27.68 -2.80 -9.63
N PHE A 352 27.81 -1.66 -10.33
CA PHE A 352 28.38 -1.64 -11.70
C PHE A 352 29.89 -1.43 -11.62
N ASN A 353 30.64 -2.25 -12.36
CA ASN A 353 32.07 -2.09 -12.61
C ASN A 353 32.36 -2.57 -14.04
N GLY A 354 32.37 -1.65 -14.96
CA GLY A 354 32.48 -1.95 -16.39
C GLY A 354 32.94 -0.77 -17.20
N GLU A 355 32.96 -0.97 -18.52
CA GLU A 355 33.30 0.04 -19.49
C GLU A 355 32.11 0.25 -20.44
N VAL A 356 31.78 1.51 -20.69
CA VAL A 356 30.75 1.91 -21.66
C VAL A 356 31.37 2.87 -22.64
N ASN A 357 31.42 2.49 -23.92
CA ASN A 357 32.02 3.27 -25.01
C ASN A 357 33.43 3.79 -24.69
N GLY A 358 34.27 2.95 -24.08
CA GLY A 358 35.68 3.30 -23.75
C GLY A 358 35.85 4.03 -22.42
N GLU A 359 34.75 4.41 -21.72
CA GLU A 359 34.84 5.04 -20.43
C GLU A 359 34.56 4.05 -19.30
N LYS A 360 35.41 4.06 -18.25
CA LYS A 360 35.28 3.21 -17.08
C LYS A 360 34.32 3.81 -16.07
N HIS A 361 33.35 3.03 -15.65
CA HIS A 361 32.40 3.39 -14.62
C HIS A 361 32.48 2.42 -13.43
N ASN A 362 32.42 2.95 -12.22
CA ASN A 362 32.34 2.19 -10.98
C ASN A 362 31.39 2.89 -10.00
N PHE A 363 30.24 2.29 -9.71
CA PHE A 363 29.28 2.82 -8.76
C PHE A 363 28.44 1.72 -8.09
N GLY A 364 27.94 2.04 -6.91
CA GLY A 364 27.06 1.16 -6.10
C GLY A 364 25.61 1.63 -6.07
N SER A 365 24.98 1.40 -4.93
CA SER A 365 23.54 1.64 -4.77
C SER A 365 23.10 3.07 -5.10
N GLY A 366 22.12 3.17 -5.98
CA GLY A 366 21.61 4.47 -6.38
C GLY A 366 20.89 4.46 -7.73
N THR A 367 20.84 5.61 -8.37
CA THR A 367 20.28 5.81 -9.71
C THR A 367 21.35 6.12 -10.73
N PHE A 368 21.20 5.55 -11.90
CA PHE A 368 22.02 5.80 -13.07
C PHE A 368 21.15 6.09 -14.29
N ARG A 369 21.72 6.61 -15.35
CA ARG A 369 21.10 6.72 -16.66
C ARG A 369 22.08 6.36 -17.75
N PHE A 370 21.56 5.96 -18.90
CA PHE A 370 22.36 5.63 -20.07
C PHE A 370 21.63 5.98 -21.37
N ARG A 371 22.38 6.15 -22.46
CA ARG A 371 21.79 6.36 -23.78
C ARG A 371 21.15 5.09 -24.31
N PRO A 372 19.99 5.17 -25.01
CA PRO A 372 19.30 3.98 -25.54
C PRO A 372 20.13 3.10 -26.46
N ASP A 373 21.18 3.65 -27.09
CA ASP A 373 22.11 2.94 -27.91
C ASP A 373 23.35 2.39 -27.15
N GLY A 374 23.42 2.58 -25.87
CA GLY A 374 24.53 2.17 -25.03
C GLY A 374 25.79 3.04 -25.18
N SER A 375 25.69 4.20 -25.83
CA SER A 375 26.87 5.04 -26.15
C SER A 375 27.41 5.84 -24.97
N ASP A 376 26.64 5.98 -23.89
CA ASP A 376 27.03 6.78 -22.74
C ASP A 376 26.29 6.32 -21.49
N MET A 377 26.90 6.53 -20.30
CA MET A 377 26.34 6.19 -18.99
C MET A 377 26.75 7.19 -17.92
N GLU A 378 25.84 7.54 -17.02
CA GLU A 378 26.09 8.43 -15.90
C GLU A 378 25.51 7.86 -14.60
N PHE A 379 26.27 7.93 -13.51
CA PHE A 379 25.75 7.69 -12.15
C PHE A 379 25.25 9.01 -11.56
N LEU A 380 23.95 9.04 -11.21
CA LEU A 380 23.28 10.28 -10.84
C LEU A 380 23.21 10.53 -9.32
N HIS A 381 22.64 9.59 -8.59
CA HIS A 381 22.37 9.78 -7.17
C HIS A 381 22.73 8.52 -6.38
N GLN A 382 23.43 8.72 -5.27
CA GLN A 382 23.73 7.63 -4.34
C GLN A 382 22.63 7.55 -3.29
N PHE A 383 22.09 6.33 -3.09
CA PHE A 383 21.21 6.01 -1.97
C PHE A 383 21.96 5.14 -0.95
N ASN A 384 21.47 5.10 0.26
CA ASN A 384 22.17 4.44 1.36
C ASN A 384 21.66 3.03 1.67
N ASN A 385 20.88 2.45 0.78
CA ASN A 385 20.29 1.13 0.93
C ASN A 385 20.03 0.50 -0.45
N ASN A 386 19.60 -0.76 -0.48
CA ASN A 386 19.25 -1.46 -1.70
C ASN A 386 18.17 -0.70 -2.50
N THR A 387 18.55 -0.13 -3.64
CA THR A 387 17.67 0.77 -4.40
C THR A 387 16.85 -0.02 -5.40
N TRP A 388 15.52 0.05 -5.28
CA TRP A 388 14.56 -0.69 -6.10
C TRP A 388 13.41 0.17 -6.63
N GLY A 389 13.55 1.46 -6.70
CA GLY A 389 12.52 2.31 -7.27
C GLY A 389 13.04 3.62 -7.83
N ILE A 390 12.54 4.00 -9.00
CA ILE A 390 12.74 5.32 -9.60
C ILE A 390 11.44 5.82 -10.20
N GLY A 391 11.20 7.12 -10.10
CA GLY A 391 10.06 7.79 -10.69
C GLY A 391 10.34 9.27 -10.92
N PHE A 392 9.51 9.87 -11.75
CA PHE A 392 9.59 11.28 -12.08
C PHE A 392 8.30 11.98 -11.66
N ASN A 393 8.41 13.22 -11.18
CA ASN A 393 7.27 14.11 -11.10
C ASN A 393 7.01 14.77 -12.47
N GLU A 394 6.00 15.63 -12.57
CA GLU A 394 5.68 16.35 -13.82
C GLU A 394 6.77 17.34 -14.27
N ALA A 395 7.62 17.77 -13.37
CA ALA A 395 8.75 18.65 -13.67
C ALA A 395 10.01 17.89 -14.16
N GLY A 396 9.98 16.55 -14.15
CA GLY A 396 11.12 15.71 -14.49
C GLY A 396 12.11 15.49 -13.35
N ASP A 397 11.78 15.94 -12.12
CA ASP A 397 12.63 15.65 -10.97
C ASP A 397 12.66 14.16 -10.64
N VAL A 398 13.84 13.65 -10.29
CA VAL A 398 14.08 12.26 -10.00
C VAL A 398 13.75 11.94 -8.54
N PHE A 399 12.97 10.91 -8.33
CA PHE A 399 12.69 10.32 -7.03
C PHE A 399 12.99 8.83 -7.05
N GLY A 400 13.25 8.26 -5.88
CA GLY A 400 13.51 6.83 -5.78
C GLY A 400 13.09 6.25 -4.44
N SER A 401 13.12 4.93 -4.35
CA SER A 401 12.89 4.18 -3.12
C SER A 401 13.97 3.12 -2.91
N THR A 402 14.10 2.67 -1.68
CA THR A 402 14.95 1.53 -1.33
C THR A 402 14.11 0.40 -0.77
N ALA A 403 14.64 -0.81 -0.81
CA ALA A 403 13.95 -1.99 -0.29
C ALA A 403 13.59 -1.87 1.19
N ASN A 404 14.41 -1.17 1.97
CA ASN A 404 14.19 -1.00 3.41
C ASN A 404 14.31 0.46 3.82
N ASN A 405 13.57 0.86 4.83
CA ASN A 405 13.66 2.11 5.58
C ASN A 405 13.25 3.38 4.83
N ASN A 406 13.41 3.47 3.52
CA ASN A 406 13.29 4.71 2.78
C ASN A 406 12.30 4.61 1.62
N PRO A 407 11.01 4.81 1.87
CA PRO A 407 9.98 4.70 0.83
C PRO A 407 10.06 5.82 -0.22
N SER A 408 10.73 6.94 0.06
CA SER A 408 10.92 7.97 -0.94
C SER A 408 12.16 8.83 -0.70
N PHE A 409 13.02 8.90 -1.71
CA PHE A 409 14.13 9.83 -1.82
C PHE A 409 13.85 10.87 -2.89
N PHE A 410 14.38 12.08 -2.69
CA PHE A 410 14.51 13.09 -3.71
C PHE A 410 15.94 13.08 -4.26
N GLY A 411 16.11 12.87 -5.56
CA GLY A 411 17.41 12.83 -6.22
C GLY A 411 18.16 14.16 -6.11
N GLY A 412 17.45 15.26 -6.31
CA GLY A 412 18.04 16.59 -6.20
C GLY A 412 19.14 16.84 -7.25
N ILE A 413 20.29 17.38 -6.82
CA ILE A 413 21.41 17.66 -7.71
C ILE A 413 22.16 16.37 -8.00
N PRO A 414 22.35 15.98 -9.27
CA PRO A 414 23.04 14.75 -9.64
C PRO A 414 24.55 14.84 -9.35
N ASN A 415 25.17 13.69 -9.10
CA ASN A 415 26.61 13.59 -8.85
C ASN A 415 27.47 14.10 -10.01
N THR A 416 26.96 14.08 -11.22
CA THR A 416 27.63 14.65 -12.41
C THR A 416 27.98 16.14 -12.28
N VAL A 417 27.20 16.88 -11.45
CA VAL A 417 27.48 18.31 -11.19
C VAL A 417 28.67 18.50 -10.25
N PHE A 418 28.93 17.54 -9.37
CA PHE A 418 29.99 17.67 -8.35
C PHE A 418 31.35 17.12 -8.80
N GLY A 419 31.41 16.48 -9.96
CA GLY A 419 32.63 15.82 -10.47
C GLY A 419 33.11 14.69 -9.55
N SER A 420 34.41 14.39 -9.59
CA SER A 420 35.00 13.29 -8.82
C SER A 420 35.16 13.55 -7.31
N GLN A 421 34.83 14.75 -6.82
CA GLN A 421 35.26 15.17 -5.48
C GLN A 421 34.39 14.68 -4.33
N ARG A 422 33.09 14.42 -4.52
CA ARG A 422 32.22 13.84 -3.48
C ARG A 422 30.94 13.25 -4.07
N ARG A 423 30.67 12.00 -3.73
CA ARG A 423 29.33 11.43 -3.89
C ARG A 423 28.44 11.92 -2.77
N MET A 424 27.34 12.59 -3.11
CA MET A 424 26.32 13.00 -2.16
C MET A 424 25.19 12.00 -2.15
N SER A 425 24.81 11.54 -0.94
CA SER A 425 23.61 10.72 -0.80
C SER A 425 22.34 11.56 -1.02
N ALA A 426 21.41 11.02 -1.76
CA ALA A 426 20.09 11.62 -1.93
C ALA A 426 19.33 11.72 -0.58
N LYS A 427 18.55 12.78 -0.43
CA LYS A 427 17.83 13.04 0.82
C LYS A 427 16.52 12.26 0.88
N MET A 428 16.34 11.51 1.93
CA MET A 428 15.04 10.90 2.25
C MET A 428 14.00 11.98 2.54
N ILE A 429 12.82 11.88 1.91
CA ILE A 429 11.70 12.81 2.09
C ILE A 429 10.47 12.17 2.72
N ALA A 430 10.38 10.85 2.70
CA ALA A 430 9.35 10.11 3.39
C ALA A 430 9.95 8.97 4.19
N SER A 431 9.43 8.78 5.40
CA SER A 431 9.80 7.69 6.31
C SER A 431 8.57 7.38 7.18
N SER A 432 8.60 6.28 7.95
CA SER A 432 7.59 6.10 9.00
C SER A 432 7.65 7.28 9.98
N PRO A 433 6.54 7.93 10.33
CA PRO A 433 5.14 7.69 9.95
C PRO A 433 4.66 8.47 8.70
N LYS A 434 5.54 8.97 7.84
CA LYS A 434 5.15 9.82 6.69
C LYS A 434 4.59 9.04 5.51
N PHE A 435 4.82 7.75 5.43
CA PHE A 435 4.15 6.90 4.46
C PHE A 435 2.89 6.28 5.08
N HIS A 436 1.89 6.01 4.25
CA HIS A 436 0.61 5.45 4.67
C HIS A 436 0.35 4.17 3.87
N PRO A 437 0.34 3.00 4.52
CA PRO A 437 -0.01 1.77 3.83
C PRO A 437 -1.46 1.82 3.35
N ILE A 438 -1.71 1.35 2.15
CA ILE A 438 -3.07 1.20 1.62
C ILE A 438 -3.84 0.12 2.39
N PRO A 439 -3.27 -1.06 2.68
CA PRO A 439 -3.92 -2.03 3.55
C PRO A 439 -3.88 -1.58 5.01
N PRO A 440 -4.84 -1.98 5.83
CA PRO A 440 -4.92 -1.60 7.25
C PRO A 440 -3.76 -2.14 8.09
N ASN A 441 -3.11 -3.21 7.64
CA ASN A 441 -1.98 -3.83 8.32
C ASN A 441 -0.82 -4.03 7.35
N ILE A 442 0.38 -3.66 7.76
CA ILE A 442 1.62 -4.07 7.10
C ILE A 442 2.04 -5.39 7.73
N ARG A 443 2.14 -6.44 6.93
CA ARG A 443 2.63 -7.74 7.36
C ARG A 443 3.75 -8.18 6.43
N GLN A 444 4.95 -8.17 6.95
CA GLN A 444 6.15 -8.64 6.27
C GLN A 444 6.70 -9.87 7.00
N VAL A 445 7.35 -10.73 6.25
CA VAL A 445 7.95 -11.95 6.81
C VAL A 445 9.18 -11.62 7.64
N ASP A 446 9.97 -10.66 7.21
CA ASP A 446 11.26 -10.28 7.78
C ASP A 446 11.21 -9.02 8.66
N ALA A 447 10.19 -8.18 8.52
CA ALA A 447 10.02 -6.98 9.32
C ALA A 447 8.55 -6.64 9.55
N PHE A 448 7.99 -7.16 10.64
CA PHE A 448 6.58 -6.95 10.98
C PHE A 448 6.28 -5.48 11.30
N ASN A 449 5.21 -4.93 10.71
CA ASN A 449 4.78 -3.52 10.83
C ASN A 449 5.84 -2.48 10.41
N ALA A 450 6.83 -2.88 9.62
CA ALA A 450 7.83 -1.96 9.09
C ALA A 450 7.82 -1.97 7.56
N TYR A 451 8.26 -0.88 6.95
CA TYR A 451 8.50 -0.81 5.52
C TYR A 451 9.74 -1.64 5.16
N THR A 452 9.55 -2.66 4.35
CA THR A 452 10.62 -3.54 3.86
C THR A 452 10.21 -4.16 2.52
N ALA A 453 11.18 -4.72 1.81
CA ALA A 453 11.01 -5.28 0.48
C ALA A 453 10.32 -4.33 -0.51
N GLY A 454 10.47 -3.02 -0.29
CA GLY A 454 9.84 -2.00 -1.11
C GLY A 454 10.45 -1.91 -2.51
N CYS A 455 9.58 -1.77 -3.52
CA CYS A 455 10.00 -1.62 -4.91
C CYS A 455 9.13 -0.62 -5.69
N GLY A 456 9.73 -0.05 -6.75
CA GLY A 456 9.08 0.94 -7.58
C GLY A 456 8.90 2.30 -6.87
N HIS A 457 8.68 3.32 -7.66
CA HIS A 457 8.28 4.65 -7.22
C HIS A 457 7.50 5.30 -8.36
N ALA A 458 6.23 5.60 -8.17
CA ALA A 458 5.40 6.19 -9.21
C ALA A 458 4.48 7.27 -8.64
N PHE A 459 4.42 8.42 -9.31
CA PHE A 459 3.47 9.48 -8.95
C PHE A 459 2.11 9.25 -9.61
N ALA A 460 1.04 9.67 -8.93
CA ALA A 460 -0.32 9.64 -9.43
C ALA A 460 -0.60 10.83 -10.36
N THR A 461 0.12 10.93 -11.49
CA THR A 461 0.01 12.04 -12.44
C THR A 461 -1.09 11.83 -13.48
N SER A 462 -1.51 10.58 -13.72
CA SER A 462 -2.54 10.25 -14.71
C SER A 462 -3.90 10.91 -14.41
N SER A 463 -4.59 11.37 -15.47
CA SER A 463 -5.95 11.89 -15.37
C SER A 463 -6.98 10.88 -14.89
N GLY A 464 -6.70 9.58 -14.94
CA GLY A 464 -7.52 8.51 -14.38
C GLY A 464 -7.58 8.51 -12.84
N PHE A 465 -6.60 9.12 -12.17
CA PHE A 465 -6.66 9.26 -10.72
C PHE A 465 -7.63 10.36 -10.26
N PRO A 466 -8.30 10.20 -9.12
CA PRO A 466 -9.06 11.28 -8.50
C PRO A 466 -8.22 12.55 -8.35
N LYS A 467 -8.80 13.74 -8.58
CA LYS A 467 -8.08 15.02 -8.47
C LYS A 467 -7.35 15.23 -7.14
N SER A 468 -7.89 14.68 -6.03
CA SER A 468 -7.27 14.73 -4.70
C SER A 468 -6.01 13.86 -4.56
N TRP A 469 -5.75 12.99 -5.53
CA TRP A 469 -4.59 12.09 -5.55
C TRP A 469 -3.51 12.58 -6.50
N ARG A 470 -3.88 13.24 -7.59
CA ARG A 470 -2.95 13.77 -8.58
C ARG A 470 -1.97 14.75 -7.94
N ASP A 471 -0.74 14.75 -8.36
CA ASP A 471 0.36 15.67 -7.99
C ASP A 471 0.76 15.67 -6.50
N ARG A 472 0.16 14.78 -5.69
CA ARG A 472 0.40 14.77 -4.23
C ARG A 472 0.62 13.38 -3.67
N ARG A 473 0.60 12.35 -4.50
CA ARG A 473 0.73 10.95 -4.09
C ARG A 473 1.80 10.27 -4.90
N ALA A 474 2.70 9.61 -4.20
CA ALA A 474 3.60 8.62 -4.78
C ALA A 474 3.26 7.26 -4.22
N PHE A 475 3.39 6.24 -5.05
CA PHE A 475 3.14 4.85 -4.72
C PHE A 475 4.45 4.09 -4.75
N VAL A 476 4.63 3.23 -3.78
CA VAL A 476 5.71 2.26 -3.68
C VAL A 476 5.07 0.94 -3.27
N CYS A 477 5.43 -0.16 -3.91
CA CYS A 477 5.03 -1.50 -3.49
C CYS A 477 5.92 -1.95 -2.34
N GLY A 478 5.33 -2.62 -1.33
CA GLY A 478 6.08 -3.11 -0.17
C GLY A 478 5.31 -4.18 0.58
#